data_6a97ad75da9a931fdba145b0ce11acc4
#
_entry.id   6a97ad75da9a931fdba145b0ce11acc4
#
_cell.length_a   1.000
_cell.length_b   1.000
_cell.length_c   1.000
_cell.angle_alpha   90.00
_cell.angle_beta   90.00
_cell.angle_gamma   90.00
#
_symmetry.space_group_name_H-M   'P 1'
#
loop_
_entity.id
_entity.type
_entity.pdbx_description
1 polymer ?
#
loop_
_entity_poly.entity_id
_entity_poly.type
_entity_poly.pdbx_seq_one_letter_code
_entity_poly.pdbx_strand_id
1 'polypeptide(L)'
;MDNRWKQLGDLLVNYSMQVKAGERVMIAMGELESYQLAHVLYEACIKKGAYPQVQFLSEELNRLTMKYGDDSQISWVPEIEAYGMEWADVYFGLRGAHNLNVHWVLIIVNDVKELLATAKDGLINLS
;
A
#
# COMPACT_ATOMS: atom_id res chain seq x y z
N MET A 1 -12.56 17.41 -3.83
CA MET A 1 -11.36 16.94 -3.10
C MET A 1 -10.40 18.11 -2.91
N ASP A 2 -9.76 18.19 -1.75
CA ASP A 2 -8.81 19.25 -1.43
C ASP A 2 -7.59 19.18 -2.37
N ASN A 3 -7.19 20.35 -2.89
CA ASN A 3 -6.05 20.46 -3.80
C ASN A 3 -4.73 19.96 -3.21
N ARG A 4 -4.59 20.03 -1.88
CA ARG A 4 -3.37 19.55 -1.21
C ARG A 4 -3.18 18.05 -1.36
N TRP A 5 -4.27 17.28 -1.37
CA TRP A 5 -4.21 15.84 -1.59
C TRP A 5 -3.72 15.52 -3.00
N LYS A 6 -4.23 16.24 -3.99
CA LYS A 6 -3.81 16.06 -5.38
C LYS A 6 -2.35 16.42 -5.57
N GLN A 7 -1.92 17.54 -4.98
CA GLN A 7 -0.50 17.96 -5.03
C GLN A 7 0.41 16.91 -4.39
N LEU A 8 0.00 16.33 -3.27
CA LEU A 8 0.76 15.28 -2.61
C LEU A 8 0.87 14.04 -3.48
N GLY A 9 -0.24 13.62 -4.08
CA GLY A 9 -0.23 12.46 -5.00
C GLY A 9 0.71 12.67 -6.18
N ASP A 10 0.64 13.84 -6.81
CA ASP A 10 1.52 14.19 -7.92
C ASP A 10 3.00 14.21 -7.49
N LEU A 11 3.28 14.77 -6.32
CA LEU A 11 4.63 14.82 -5.77
C LEU A 11 5.19 13.41 -5.53
N LEU A 12 4.39 12.54 -4.92
CA LEU A 12 4.82 11.18 -4.61
C LEU A 12 5.09 10.38 -5.88
N VAL A 13 4.21 10.46 -6.86
CA VAL A 13 4.33 9.70 -8.10
C VAL A 13 5.48 10.21 -8.97
N ASN A 14 5.63 11.52 -9.11
CA ASN A 14 6.57 12.10 -10.07
C ASN A 14 7.97 12.32 -9.50
N TYR A 15 8.09 12.62 -8.20
CA TYR A 15 9.38 13.00 -7.62
C TYR A 15 9.89 11.99 -6.61
N SER A 16 9.07 11.58 -5.65
CA SER A 16 9.55 10.69 -4.58
C SER A 16 9.78 9.27 -5.06
N MET A 17 8.84 8.72 -5.83
CA MET A 17 8.93 7.35 -6.34
C MET A 17 9.35 7.28 -7.80
N GLN A 18 9.26 8.39 -8.52
CA GLN A 18 9.60 8.45 -9.94
C GLN A 18 8.95 7.34 -10.74
N VAL A 19 7.64 7.19 -10.56
CA VAL A 19 6.86 6.18 -11.27
C VAL A 19 6.95 6.45 -12.78
N LYS A 20 7.18 5.40 -13.54
CA LYS A 20 7.35 5.48 -15.00
C LYS A 20 6.15 4.89 -15.71
N ALA A 21 5.91 5.39 -16.93
CA ALA A 21 4.89 4.81 -17.81
C ALA A 21 5.16 3.31 -17.98
N GLY A 22 4.09 2.53 -17.94
CA GLY A 22 4.16 1.07 -18.09
C GLY A 22 4.43 0.32 -16.78
N GLU A 23 4.82 1.00 -15.71
CA GLU A 23 5.05 0.33 -14.42
C GLU A 23 3.74 -0.07 -13.76
N ARG A 24 3.78 -1.20 -13.07
CA ARG A 24 2.65 -1.72 -12.28
C ARG A 24 2.81 -1.24 -10.85
N VAL A 25 1.79 -0.56 -10.36
CA VAL A 25 1.85 0.10 -9.05
C VAL A 25 0.78 -0.50 -8.14
N MET A 26 1.22 -1.05 -7.01
CA MET A 26 0.30 -1.51 -5.97
C MET A 26 0.13 -0.41 -4.93
N ILE A 27 -1.11 -0.05 -4.67
CA ILE A 27 -1.47 0.89 -3.62
C ILE A 27 -2.22 0.10 -2.54
N ALA A 28 -1.54 -0.23 -1.46
CA ALA A 28 -2.11 -1.00 -0.37
C ALA A 28 -2.58 -0.04 0.72
N MET A 29 -3.88 -0.08 1.02
CA MET A 29 -4.45 0.74 2.08
C MET A 29 -4.90 -0.15 3.24
N GLY A 30 -4.59 0.29 4.46
CA GLY A 30 -4.92 -0.46 5.66
C GLY A 30 -6.20 -0.01 6.36
N GLU A 31 -6.71 1.17 6.02
CA GLU A 31 -7.86 1.77 6.68
C GLU A 31 -8.65 2.61 5.67
N LEU A 32 -9.94 2.79 5.96
CA LEU A 32 -10.81 3.58 5.07
C LEU A 32 -10.34 5.03 4.94
N GLU A 33 -9.76 5.58 5.99
CA GLU A 33 -9.22 6.94 6.00
C GLU A 33 -8.10 7.14 4.98
N SER A 34 -7.43 6.06 4.56
CA SER A 34 -6.38 6.12 3.53
C SER A 34 -6.94 6.34 2.13
N TYR A 35 -8.24 6.19 1.95
CA TYR A 35 -8.82 6.18 0.60
C TYR A 35 -8.55 7.47 -0.17
N GLN A 36 -8.59 8.61 0.50
CA GLN A 36 -8.33 9.90 -0.16
C GLN A 36 -6.94 9.93 -0.79
N LEU A 37 -5.93 9.45 -0.05
CA LEU A 37 -4.57 9.38 -0.58
C LEU A 37 -4.45 8.33 -1.68
N ALA A 38 -5.08 7.17 -1.49
CA ALA A 38 -5.11 6.13 -2.53
C ALA A 38 -5.72 6.67 -3.84
N HIS A 39 -6.80 7.44 -3.72
CA HIS A 39 -7.49 8.05 -4.84
C HIS A 39 -6.56 8.98 -5.64
N VAL A 40 -5.86 9.88 -4.96
CA VAL A 40 -4.98 10.83 -5.67
C VAL A 40 -3.73 10.15 -6.24
N LEU A 41 -3.22 9.12 -5.57
CA LEU A 41 -2.12 8.31 -6.10
C LEU A 41 -2.55 7.56 -7.36
N TYR A 42 -3.74 6.97 -7.33
CA TYR A 42 -4.29 6.25 -8.47
C TYR A 42 -4.41 7.18 -9.68
N GLU A 43 -5.01 8.35 -9.47
CA GLU A 43 -5.16 9.34 -10.54
C GLU A 43 -3.80 9.77 -11.10
N ALA A 44 -2.84 10.05 -10.25
CA ALA A 44 -1.50 10.46 -10.68
C ALA A 44 -0.79 9.35 -11.48
N CYS A 45 -0.96 8.10 -11.07
CA CYS A 45 -0.42 6.94 -11.80
C CYS A 45 -1.03 6.81 -13.18
N ILE A 46 -2.35 6.95 -13.30
CA ILE A 46 -3.04 6.88 -14.59
C ILE A 46 -2.53 7.98 -15.51
N LYS A 47 -2.41 9.21 -14.99
CA LYS A 47 -1.90 10.33 -15.80
C LYS A 47 -0.47 10.12 -16.26
N LYS A 48 0.32 9.37 -15.50
CA LYS A 48 1.70 9.03 -15.83
C LYS A 48 1.80 7.90 -16.86
N GLY A 49 0.71 7.17 -17.11
CA GLY A 49 0.72 6.01 -17.99
C GLY A 49 1.11 4.71 -17.27
N ALA A 50 1.08 4.71 -15.95
CA ALA A 50 1.32 3.52 -15.15
C ALA A 50 0.03 2.73 -14.97
N TYR A 51 0.14 1.54 -14.39
CA TYR A 51 -0.98 0.62 -14.17
C TYR A 51 -1.20 0.42 -12.67
N PRO A 52 -2.03 1.27 -12.02
CA PRO A 52 -2.26 1.16 -10.59
C PRO A 52 -3.33 0.13 -10.24
N GLN A 53 -3.16 -0.50 -9.09
CA GLN A 53 -4.19 -1.31 -8.44
C GLN A 53 -4.24 -0.93 -6.97
N VAL A 54 -5.44 -0.96 -6.39
CA VAL A 54 -5.64 -0.71 -4.98
C VAL A 54 -6.02 -2.01 -4.29
N GLN A 55 -5.37 -2.32 -3.18
CA GLN A 55 -5.67 -3.48 -2.36
C GLN A 55 -5.94 -3.02 -0.93
N PHE A 56 -7.04 -3.49 -0.36
CA PHE A 56 -7.42 -3.14 1.00
C PHE A 56 -6.97 -4.24 1.96
N LEU A 57 -5.93 -3.95 2.74
CA LEU A 57 -5.34 -4.87 3.72
C LEU A 57 -5.68 -4.36 5.12
N SER A 58 -6.89 -4.63 5.58
CA SER A 58 -7.41 -4.10 6.83
C SER A 58 -6.92 -4.87 8.05
N GLU A 59 -6.31 -4.16 9.01
CA GLU A 59 -5.94 -4.74 10.29
C GLU A 59 -7.18 -5.14 11.09
N GLU A 60 -8.28 -4.42 10.93
CA GLU A 60 -9.54 -4.74 11.59
C GLU A 60 -10.07 -6.11 11.14
N LEU A 61 -10.02 -6.39 9.84
CA LEU A 61 -10.40 -7.70 9.32
C LEU A 61 -9.44 -8.78 9.79
N ASN A 62 -8.16 -8.46 9.87
CA ASN A 62 -7.15 -9.37 10.40
C ASN A 62 -7.43 -9.76 11.85
N ARG A 63 -7.87 -8.81 12.66
CA ARG A 63 -8.25 -9.09 14.05
C ARG A 63 -9.43 -10.06 14.14
N LEU A 64 -10.36 -9.99 13.20
CA LEU A 64 -11.46 -10.94 13.13
C LEU A 64 -10.96 -12.35 12.90
N THR A 65 -9.97 -12.51 12.03
CA THR A 65 -9.33 -13.80 11.78
C THR A 65 -8.65 -14.31 13.05
N MET A 66 -7.92 -13.43 13.75
CA MET A 66 -7.26 -13.80 15.01
C MET A 66 -8.26 -14.18 16.09
N LYS A 67 -9.42 -13.53 16.12
CA LYS A 67 -10.43 -13.77 17.14
C LYS A 67 -11.26 -15.03 16.91
N TYR A 68 -11.62 -15.29 15.68
CA TYR A 68 -12.59 -16.33 15.32
C TYR A 68 -12.00 -17.47 14.49
N GLY A 69 -10.80 -17.31 13.96
CA GLY A 69 -10.20 -18.28 13.05
C GLY A 69 -9.60 -19.48 13.79
N ASP A 70 -9.50 -20.60 13.10
CA ASP A 70 -8.75 -21.75 13.57
C ASP A 70 -7.26 -21.58 13.21
N ASP A 71 -6.42 -22.51 13.67
CA ASP A 71 -4.97 -22.42 13.42
C ASP A 71 -4.62 -22.35 11.93
N SER A 72 -5.36 -23.06 11.11
CA SER A 72 -5.17 -23.07 9.66
C SER A 72 -5.45 -21.69 9.05
N GLN A 73 -6.54 -21.05 9.45
CA GLN A 73 -6.90 -19.73 8.96
C GLN A 73 -5.93 -18.66 9.45
N ILE A 74 -5.51 -18.73 10.70
CA ILE A 74 -4.60 -17.76 11.30
C ILE A 74 -3.22 -17.81 10.63
N SER A 75 -2.74 -19.00 10.29
CA SER A 75 -1.43 -19.18 9.68
C SER A 75 -1.44 -19.04 8.15
N TRP A 76 -2.63 -18.94 7.56
CA TRP A 76 -2.76 -18.82 6.11
C TRP A 76 -2.32 -17.43 5.63
N VAL A 77 -1.47 -17.41 4.62
CA VAL A 77 -1.10 -16.18 3.90
C VAL A 77 -1.89 -16.19 2.59
N PRO A 78 -2.82 -15.23 2.39
CA PRO A 78 -3.61 -15.21 1.16
C PRO A 78 -2.72 -15.09 -0.08
N GLU A 79 -2.87 -16.02 -1.00
CA GLU A 79 -2.08 -16.09 -2.22
C GLU A 79 -2.26 -14.84 -3.08
N ILE A 80 -3.43 -14.23 -3.02
CA ILE A 80 -3.71 -13.00 -3.79
C ILE A 80 -2.91 -11.81 -3.27
N GLU A 81 -2.65 -11.74 -1.97
CA GLU A 81 -1.79 -10.71 -1.40
C GLU A 81 -0.34 -10.91 -1.83
N ALA A 82 0.14 -12.15 -1.74
CA ALA A 82 1.49 -12.49 -2.17
C ALA A 82 1.69 -12.23 -3.66
N TYR A 83 0.70 -12.56 -4.47
CA TYR A 83 0.74 -12.28 -5.91
C TYR A 83 0.82 -10.78 -6.19
N GLY A 84 0.08 -9.97 -5.44
CA GLY A 84 0.11 -8.51 -5.60
C GLY A 84 1.50 -7.93 -5.36
N MET A 85 2.22 -8.47 -4.37
CA MET A 85 3.59 -8.05 -4.08
C MET A 85 4.55 -8.43 -5.22
N GLU A 86 4.43 -9.62 -5.76
CA GLU A 86 5.25 -10.07 -6.88
C GLU A 86 4.95 -9.33 -8.17
N TRP A 87 3.68 -9.02 -8.38
CA TRP A 87 3.21 -8.33 -9.57
C TRP A 87 3.73 -6.89 -9.67
N ALA A 88 3.83 -6.19 -8.54
CA ALA A 88 4.10 -4.76 -8.52
C ALA A 88 5.56 -4.43 -8.81
N ASP A 89 5.77 -3.40 -9.61
CA ASP A 89 7.08 -2.77 -9.79
C ASP A 89 7.32 -1.72 -8.70
N VAL A 90 6.23 -1.05 -8.26
CA VAL A 90 6.26 -0.02 -7.22
C VAL A 90 5.16 -0.32 -6.22
N TYR A 91 5.45 -0.14 -4.94
CA TYR A 91 4.50 -0.41 -3.86
C TYR A 91 4.34 0.81 -2.95
N PHE A 92 3.10 1.27 -2.80
CA PHE A 92 2.74 2.30 -1.82
C PHE A 92 1.95 1.63 -0.69
N GLY A 93 2.47 1.67 0.52
CA GLY A 93 1.75 1.22 1.71
C GLY A 93 1.19 2.42 2.46
N LEU A 94 -0.12 2.47 2.61
CA LEU A 94 -0.82 3.57 3.26
C LEU A 94 -1.43 3.09 4.57
N ARG A 95 -1.08 3.75 5.65
CA ARG A 95 -1.62 3.45 6.98
C ARG A 95 -2.10 4.73 7.64
N GLY A 96 -3.27 4.65 8.27
CA GLY A 96 -3.73 5.71 9.16
C GLY A 96 -3.06 5.54 10.52
N ALA A 97 -2.62 6.63 11.12
CA ALA A 97 -2.13 6.61 12.49
C ALA A 97 -3.30 6.86 13.45
N HIS A 98 -3.36 6.08 14.51
CA HIS A 98 -4.38 6.27 15.56
C HIS A 98 -4.02 7.41 16.52
N ASN A 99 -3.07 8.24 16.14
CA ASN A 99 -2.60 9.37 16.91
C ASN A 99 -3.34 10.64 16.46
N LEU A 100 -3.73 11.48 17.42
CA LEU A 100 -4.47 12.70 17.16
C LEU A 100 -3.76 13.68 16.24
N ASN A 101 -2.43 13.64 16.18
CA ASN A 101 -1.64 14.60 15.43
C ASN A 101 -1.11 14.09 14.10
N VAL A 102 -1.22 12.80 13.84
CA VAL A 102 -0.72 12.18 12.61
C VAL A 102 -1.82 11.32 12.03
N HIS A 103 -2.31 11.72 10.88
CA HIS A 103 -3.42 11.02 10.22
C HIS A 103 -2.94 9.96 9.23
N TRP A 104 -1.69 10.08 8.75
CA TRP A 104 -1.19 9.21 7.70
C TRP A 104 0.26 8.81 7.95
N VAL A 105 0.53 7.54 7.80
CA VAL A 105 1.89 7.02 7.68
C VAL A 105 2.01 6.42 6.29
N LEU A 106 2.91 6.96 5.49
CA LEU A 106 3.16 6.50 4.14
C LEU A 106 4.44 5.68 4.11
N ILE A 107 4.32 4.42 3.70
CA ILE A 107 5.47 3.56 3.46
C ILE A 107 5.68 3.50 1.95
N ILE A 108 6.83 3.96 1.49
CA ILE A 108 7.16 4.03 0.07
C ILE A 108 8.34 3.12 -0.21
N VAL A 109 8.20 2.24 -1.21
CA VAL A 109 9.26 1.30 -1.59
C VAL A 109 9.47 1.38 -3.10
N ASN A 110 10.70 1.72 -3.51
CA ASN A 110 11.08 1.79 -4.93
C ASN A 110 11.25 0.41 -5.56
N ASP A 111 11.69 -0.55 -4.77
CA ASP A 111 11.99 -1.90 -5.25
C ASP A 111 11.26 -2.92 -4.38
N VAL A 112 10.26 -3.57 -4.97
CA VAL A 112 9.45 -4.59 -4.27
C VAL A 112 10.31 -5.79 -3.86
N LYS A 113 11.30 -6.15 -4.67
CA LYS A 113 12.21 -7.25 -4.33
C LYS A 113 13.03 -6.93 -3.09
N GLU A 114 13.48 -5.68 -2.98
CA GLU A 114 14.19 -5.22 -1.80
C GLU A 114 13.29 -5.25 -0.57
N LEU A 115 12.03 -4.81 -0.71
CA LEU A 115 11.04 -4.88 0.36
C LEU A 115 10.83 -6.32 0.83
N LEU A 116 10.65 -7.25 -0.10
CA LEU A 116 10.44 -8.66 0.20
C LEU A 116 11.66 -9.26 0.91
N ALA A 117 12.86 -8.93 0.47
CA ALA A 117 14.09 -9.39 1.12
C ALA A 117 14.19 -8.85 2.54
N THR A 118 13.89 -7.57 2.74
CA THR A 118 13.90 -6.93 4.05
C THR A 118 12.86 -7.54 5.00
N ALA A 119 11.66 -7.81 4.49
CA ALA A 119 10.61 -8.46 5.26
C ALA A 119 11.00 -9.87 5.67
N LYS A 120 11.64 -10.62 4.76
CA LYS A 120 12.13 -11.98 5.03
C LYS A 120 13.17 -11.98 6.15
N ASP A 121 13.99 -10.93 6.22
CA ASP A 121 14.97 -10.76 7.27
C ASP A 121 14.38 -10.25 8.59
N GLY A 122 13.09 -9.97 8.63
CA GLY A 122 12.39 -9.51 9.81
C GLY A 122 12.55 -8.03 10.14
N LEU A 123 13.10 -7.24 9.21
CA LEU A 123 13.36 -5.82 9.43
C LEU A 123 12.15 -4.92 9.13
N ILE A 124 11.20 -5.42 8.35
CA ILE A 124 9.96 -4.70 8.02
C ILE A 124 8.78 -5.61 8.28
N ASN A 125 7.76 -5.04 8.94
CA ASN A 125 6.48 -5.74 9.12
C ASN A 125 5.54 -5.32 8.00
N LEU A 126 5.14 -6.27 7.15
CA LEU A 126 4.27 -6.03 6.01
C LEU A 126 2.78 -6.15 6.35
N SER A 127 2.45 -6.55 7.56
CA SER A 127 1.05 -6.73 7.98
C SER A 127 0.33 -5.41 8.24
#